data_03489262b1bea92f9a8e0241515206f4
#
_entry.id   03489262b1bea92f9a8e0241515206f4
#
_cell.length_a   1.000
_cell.length_b   1.000
_cell.length_c   1.000
_cell.angle_alpha   90.00
_cell.angle_beta   90.00
_cell.angle_gamma   90.00
#
_symmetry.space_group_name_H-M   'P 1'
#
loop_
_entity.id
_entity.type
_entity.pdbx_description
1 polymer ?
#
loop_
_entity_poly.entity_id
_entity_poly.type
_entity_poly.pdbx_seq_one_letter_code
_entity_poly.pdbx_strand_id
1 'polypeptide(L)'
;LDVLIYLSPKINATAFKALASIGFFSTKSTNVSRNKALYEYEIFKMLTKKEKEWVLNNYSDKTWTTLEECMIDLCPTKKNGGGTHNMARSQLIENELEMIRNPPYSLDDEPSWIVAQEVKFLGCPISLAKIDASDTSEATTTCKEIVNGKHGKNLCVAGNIVREASFKTKNGKSAGQLMSFLTIEDDSCVLDGVVVFPETRKLYEYMLYEGNNLLFCGEVKRGDNSFIIEKIHEI
;
A
#
# COMPACT_ATOMS: atom_id res chain seq x y z
N LEU A 1 20.18 3.06 -7.12
CA LEU A 1 20.90 3.04 -8.39
C LEU A 1 21.46 1.65 -8.70
N ASP A 2 22.10 0.93 -7.75
CA ASP A 2 22.66 -0.44 -7.93
C ASP A 2 21.68 -1.41 -8.59
N VAL A 3 20.45 -1.41 -8.14
CA VAL A 3 19.39 -2.27 -8.66
C VAL A 3 19.12 -2.00 -10.15
N LEU A 4 19.15 -0.73 -10.56
CA LEU A 4 18.96 -0.36 -11.97
C LEU A 4 20.14 -0.82 -12.83
N ILE A 5 21.35 -0.65 -12.35
CA ILE A 5 22.57 -0.95 -13.10
C ILE A 5 22.83 -2.46 -13.18
N TYR A 6 22.77 -3.16 -12.06
CA TYR A 6 23.20 -4.57 -11.99
C TYR A 6 22.07 -5.59 -12.15
N LEU A 7 20.87 -5.28 -11.68
CA LEU A 7 19.75 -6.24 -11.68
C LEU A 7 18.84 -6.05 -12.90
N SER A 8 18.50 -4.81 -13.26
CA SER A 8 17.55 -4.58 -14.34
C SER A 8 17.94 -5.21 -15.70
N PRO A 9 19.22 -5.33 -16.07
CA PRO A 9 19.60 -6.05 -17.29
C PRO A 9 19.47 -7.59 -17.21
N LYS A 10 19.36 -8.15 -16.00
CA LYS A 10 19.36 -9.60 -15.74
C LYS A 10 17.98 -10.20 -15.58
N ILE A 11 16.96 -9.38 -15.34
CA ILE A 11 15.57 -9.81 -15.18
C ILE A 11 14.67 -9.11 -16.21
N ASN A 12 13.55 -9.72 -16.54
CA ASN A 12 12.61 -9.10 -17.46
C ASN A 12 11.86 -7.95 -16.80
N ALA A 13 11.27 -7.06 -17.62
CA ALA A 13 10.56 -5.87 -17.14
C ALA A 13 9.39 -6.20 -16.22
N THR A 14 8.67 -7.29 -16.47
CA THR A 14 7.52 -7.72 -15.65
C THR A 14 7.98 -8.13 -14.25
N ALA A 15 9.07 -8.91 -14.17
CA ALA A 15 9.63 -9.32 -12.88
C ALA A 15 10.18 -8.11 -12.10
N PHE A 16 10.89 -7.18 -12.77
CA PHE A 16 11.37 -5.97 -12.12
C PHE A 16 10.21 -5.16 -11.52
N LYS A 17 9.16 -4.92 -12.32
CA LYS A 17 7.98 -4.17 -11.88
C LYS A 17 7.27 -4.85 -10.70
N ALA A 18 7.10 -6.16 -10.75
CA ALA A 18 6.50 -6.91 -9.65
C ALA A 18 7.31 -6.77 -8.35
N LEU A 19 8.64 -6.97 -8.41
CA LEU A 19 9.53 -6.83 -7.26
C LEU A 19 9.53 -5.41 -6.70
N ALA A 20 9.59 -4.39 -7.56
CA ALA A 20 9.51 -2.99 -7.12
C ALA A 20 8.16 -2.69 -6.46
N SER A 21 7.05 -3.14 -7.05
CA SER A 21 5.69 -2.89 -6.53
C SER A 21 5.45 -3.50 -5.14
N ILE A 22 6.07 -4.64 -4.81
CA ILE A 22 5.97 -5.25 -3.48
C ILE A 22 7.03 -4.73 -2.49
N GLY A 23 7.80 -3.71 -2.85
CA GLY A 23 8.79 -3.11 -1.97
C GLY A 23 10.09 -3.92 -1.79
N PHE A 24 10.38 -4.90 -2.67
CA PHE A 24 11.58 -5.74 -2.56
C PHE A 24 12.89 -4.94 -2.56
N PHE A 25 12.91 -3.78 -3.22
CA PHE A 25 14.06 -2.90 -3.30
C PHE A 25 14.08 -1.80 -2.24
N SER A 26 12.99 -1.67 -1.47
CA SER A 26 12.89 -0.69 -0.39
C SER A 26 13.56 -1.26 0.85
N THR A 27 14.57 -0.56 1.36
CA THR A 27 15.22 -0.90 2.63
C THR A 27 15.01 0.25 3.61
N LYS A 28 15.05 -0.02 4.92
CA LYS A 28 14.97 1.01 5.96
C LYS A 28 16.04 2.11 5.80
N SER A 29 17.14 1.81 5.10
CA SER A 29 18.25 2.74 4.88
C SER A 29 18.10 3.59 3.62
N THR A 30 17.31 3.16 2.61
CA THR A 30 17.24 3.84 1.32
C THR A 30 16.07 4.81 1.18
N ASN A 31 15.02 4.65 1.99
CA ASN A 31 13.80 5.48 1.99
C ASN A 31 13.28 5.86 0.58
N VAL A 32 13.42 4.94 -0.38
CA VAL A 32 12.94 5.12 -1.76
C VAL A 32 11.56 4.50 -1.85
N SER A 33 10.57 5.29 -2.27
CA SER A 33 9.22 4.80 -2.52
C SER A 33 9.21 3.78 -3.66
N ARG A 34 8.23 2.89 -3.66
CA ARG A 34 8.03 1.87 -4.72
C ARG A 34 7.72 2.54 -6.05
N ASN A 35 6.90 3.61 -6.01
CA ASN A 35 6.56 4.41 -7.18
C ASN A 35 7.77 5.12 -7.77
N LYS A 36 8.67 5.65 -6.93
CA LYS A 36 9.94 6.24 -7.39
C LYS A 36 10.83 5.19 -8.04
N ALA A 37 10.96 4.01 -7.45
CA ALA A 37 11.76 2.93 -8.03
C ALA A 37 11.23 2.49 -9.41
N LEU A 38 9.91 2.41 -9.58
CA LEU A 38 9.25 2.10 -10.86
C LEU A 38 9.47 3.22 -11.88
N TYR A 39 9.33 4.47 -11.47
CA TYR A 39 9.52 5.64 -12.32
C TYR A 39 10.95 5.75 -12.84
N GLU A 40 11.93 5.66 -11.95
CA GLU A 40 13.35 5.67 -12.33
C GLU A 40 13.73 4.50 -13.22
N TYR A 41 13.11 3.32 -13.02
CA TYR A 41 13.31 2.18 -13.91
C TYR A 41 12.83 2.45 -15.33
N GLU A 42 11.68 3.07 -15.53
CA GLU A 42 11.19 3.41 -16.87
C GLU A 42 12.12 4.41 -17.56
N ILE A 43 12.64 5.41 -16.84
CA ILE A 43 13.62 6.35 -17.40
C ILE A 43 14.93 5.62 -17.73
N PHE A 44 15.48 4.82 -16.83
CA PHE A 44 16.71 4.05 -17.09
C PHE A 44 16.57 3.10 -18.29
N LYS A 45 15.39 2.57 -18.51
CA LYS A 45 15.07 1.69 -19.65
C LYS A 45 15.16 2.42 -20.99
N MET A 46 14.92 3.73 -21.04
CA MET A 46 15.03 4.56 -22.25
C MET A 46 16.48 4.74 -22.71
N LEU A 47 17.45 4.49 -21.84
CA LEU A 47 18.85 4.52 -22.20
C LEU A 47 19.16 3.43 -23.23
N THR A 48 19.96 3.80 -24.23
CA THR A 48 20.49 2.86 -25.24
C THR A 48 21.43 1.83 -24.61
N LYS A 49 21.62 0.72 -25.31
CA LYS A 49 22.57 -0.33 -24.86
C LYS A 49 23.97 0.24 -24.59
N LYS A 50 24.48 1.10 -25.48
CA LYS A 50 25.80 1.72 -25.32
C LYS A 50 25.89 2.66 -24.10
N GLU A 51 24.83 3.39 -23.82
CA GLU A 51 24.75 4.25 -22.64
C GLU A 51 24.73 3.42 -21.35
N LYS A 52 23.96 2.33 -21.32
CA LYS A 52 23.96 1.39 -20.19
C LYS A 52 25.32 0.72 -19.98
N GLU A 53 25.98 0.34 -21.04
CA GLU A 53 27.36 -0.19 -21.00
C GLU A 53 28.35 0.88 -20.47
N TRP A 54 28.22 2.14 -20.92
CA TRP A 54 29.03 3.23 -20.41
C TRP A 54 28.79 3.47 -18.91
N VAL A 55 27.53 3.49 -18.47
CA VAL A 55 27.16 3.61 -17.04
C VAL A 55 27.80 2.49 -16.24
N LEU A 56 27.64 1.23 -16.67
CA LEU A 56 28.18 0.06 -15.97
C LEU A 56 29.71 0.14 -15.84
N ASN A 57 30.41 0.53 -16.93
CA ASN A 57 31.85 0.59 -16.95
C ASN A 57 32.44 1.72 -16.10
N ASN A 58 31.67 2.78 -15.87
CA ASN A 58 32.12 3.92 -15.06
C ASN A 58 31.63 3.89 -13.63
N TYR A 59 30.71 2.98 -13.29
CA TYR A 59 30.04 2.98 -11.99
C TYR A 59 31.00 2.80 -10.81
N SER A 60 32.00 1.93 -10.95
CA SER A 60 32.99 1.68 -9.88
C SER A 60 33.91 2.89 -9.61
N ASP A 61 34.11 3.74 -10.62
CA ASP A 61 35.03 4.87 -10.56
C ASP A 61 34.29 6.18 -10.15
N LYS A 62 32.96 6.13 -10.13
CA LYS A 62 32.11 7.24 -9.81
C LYS A 62 31.44 7.05 -8.45
N THR A 63 31.15 8.15 -7.78
CA THR A 63 30.47 8.18 -6.47
C THR A 63 28.96 8.39 -6.61
N TRP A 64 28.35 7.97 -7.75
CA TRP A 64 26.92 8.14 -7.97
C TRP A 64 26.09 7.35 -6.95
N THR A 65 25.17 8.02 -6.30
CA THR A 65 24.21 7.44 -5.36
C THR A 65 22.79 7.43 -5.94
N THR A 66 22.52 8.32 -6.90
CA THR A 66 21.22 8.51 -7.53
C THR A 66 21.26 8.33 -9.03
N LEU A 67 20.13 8.07 -9.65
CA LEU A 67 19.99 8.04 -11.12
C LEU A 67 20.25 9.43 -11.69
N GLU A 68 19.85 10.49 -10.99
CA GLU A 68 20.08 11.88 -11.42
C GLU A 68 21.57 12.17 -11.62
N GLU A 69 22.41 11.85 -10.62
CA GLU A 69 23.87 12.04 -10.71
C GLU A 69 24.48 11.28 -11.89
N CYS A 70 24.04 10.05 -12.10
CA CYS A 70 24.45 9.24 -13.25
C CYS A 70 24.05 9.88 -14.57
N MET A 71 22.84 10.41 -14.69
CA MET A 71 22.33 11.04 -15.92
C MET A 71 23.02 12.37 -16.21
N ILE A 72 23.40 13.14 -15.18
CA ILE A 72 24.20 14.36 -15.33
C ILE A 72 25.54 14.07 -16.00
N ASP A 73 26.24 13.03 -15.55
CA ASP A 73 27.53 12.64 -16.14
C ASP A 73 27.39 11.98 -17.52
N LEU A 74 26.28 11.32 -17.78
CA LEU A 74 25.98 10.71 -19.08
C LEU A 74 25.66 11.74 -20.17
N CYS A 75 25.01 12.83 -19.80
CA CYS A 75 24.46 13.84 -20.71
C CYS A 75 25.51 14.56 -21.59
N PRO A 76 26.71 14.97 -21.09
CA PRO A 76 27.68 15.65 -21.91
C PRO A 76 28.10 14.84 -23.14
N THR A 77 28.37 15.54 -24.25
CA THR A 77 28.87 14.90 -25.47
C THR A 77 30.25 14.27 -25.22
N LYS A 78 30.61 13.28 -26.02
CA LYS A 78 31.92 12.62 -25.93
C LYS A 78 33.09 13.60 -25.92
N LYS A 79 32.98 14.73 -26.65
CA LYS A 79 33.99 15.77 -26.70
C LYS A 79 34.25 16.40 -25.33
N ASN A 80 33.23 16.38 -24.46
CA ASN A 80 33.29 16.88 -23.09
C ASN A 80 33.44 15.76 -22.04
N GLY A 81 33.72 14.51 -22.47
CA GLY A 81 33.93 13.39 -21.57
C GLY A 81 32.67 12.61 -21.18
N GLY A 82 31.50 12.97 -21.75
CA GLY A 82 30.22 12.29 -21.45
C GLY A 82 30.05 10.96 -22.18
N GLY A 83 28.99 10.25 -21.85
CA GLY A 83 28.63 8.94 -22.40
C GLY A 83 27.93 9.00 -23.77
N THR A 84 27.44 10.16 -24.19
CA THR A 84 26.80 10.34 -25.49
C THR A 84 27.71 10.99 -26.52
N HIS A 85 27.50 10.69 -27.79
CA HIS A 85 28.29 11.20 -28.92
C HIS A 85 27.54 12.23 -29.78
N ASN A 86 26.25 12.42 -29.52
CA ASN A 86 25.34 13.15 -30.39
C ASN A 86 24.60 14.24 -29.59
N MET A 87 24.64 15.49 -30.09
CA MET A 87 23.97 16.62 -29.46
C MET A 87 22.45 16.41 -29.32
N ALA A 88 21.81 15.83 -30.34
CA ALA A 88 20.38 15.55 -30.26
C ALA A 88 20.04 14.49 -29.20
N ARG A 89 20.92 13.48 -29.03
CA ARG A 89 20.74 12.49 -27.98
C ARG A 89 21.02 13.08 -26.60
N SER A 90 22.02 13.97 -26.49
CA SER A 90 22.29 14.72 -25.25
C SER A 90 21.04 15.50 -24.79
N GLN A 91 20.37 16.18 -25.73
CA GLN A 91 19.13 16.90 -25.44
C GLN A 91 17.99 15.98 -24.95
N LEU A 92 17.88 14.76 -25.51
CA LEU A 92 16.90 13.78 -25.02
C LEU A 92 17.21 13.33 -23.60
N ILE A 93 18.50 13.11 -23.27
CA ILE A 93 18.91 12.78 -21.89
C ILE A 93 18.66 13.94 -20.93
N GLU A 94 18.84 15.19 -21.36
CA GLU A 94 18.49 16.36 -20.56
C GLU A 94 16.98 16.41 -20.26
N ASN A 95 16.14 16.08 -21.24
CA ASN A 95 14.69 16.00 -21.03
C ASN A 95 14.33 14.86 -20.03
N GLU A 96 14.98 13.70 -20.15
CA GLU A 96 14.81 12.59 -19.21
C GLU A 96 15.30 12.97 -17.80
N LEU A 97 16.38 13.73 -17.68
CA LEU A 97 16.89 14.29 -16.41
C LEU A 97 15.91 15.27 -15.79
N GLU A 98 15.29 16.14 -16.61
CA GLU A 98 14.25 17.05 -16.14
C GLU A 98 13.04 16.29 -15.61
N MET A 99 12.65 15.17 -16.23
CA MET A 99 11.59 14.31 -15.71
C MET A 99 11.95 13.70 -14.33
N ILE A 100 13.22 13.40 -14.07
CA ILE A 100 13.65 12.92 -12.73
C ILE A 100 13.51 14.02 -11.69
N ARG A 101 13.86 15.26 -12.03
CA ARG A 101 13.80 16.42 -11.13
C ARG A 101 12.39 16.90 -10.87
N ASN A 102 11.57 16.90 -11.91
CA ASN A 102 10.20 17.39 -11.90
C ASN A 102 9.24 16.32 -12.45
N PRO A 103 8.97 15.25 -11.66
CA PRO A 103 8.04 14.21 -12.07
C PRO A 103 6.63 14.80 -12.24
N PRO A 104 5.85 14.35 -13.26
CA PRO A 104 4.54 14.90 -13.58
C PRO A 104 3.44 14.55 -12.55
N TYR A 105 3.75 13.72 -11.56
CA TYR A 105 2.85 13.31 -10.48
C TYR A 105 3.65 12.97 -9.23
N SER A 106 2.98 12.87 -8.06
CA SER A 106 3.65 12.43 -6.82
C SER A 106 4.19 11.01 -6.97
N LEU A 107 5.41 10.80 -6.50
CA LEU A 107 6.06 9.50 -6.44
C LEU A 107 5.95 8.84 -5.05
N ASP A 108 5.12 9.39 -4.16
CA ASP A 108 4.85 8.81 -2.87
C ASP A 108 4.01 7.53 -3.00
N ASP A 109 4.14 6.64 -2.05
CA ASP A 109 3.39 5.39 -2.02
C ASP A 109 2.08 5.60 -1.26
N GLU A 110 0.96 5.54 -1.97
CA GLU A 110 -0.38 5.54 -1.39
C GLU A 110 -0.65 4.20 -0.68
N PRO A 111 -1.15 4.18 0.57
CA PRO A 111 -1.45 2.94 1.31
C PRO A 111 -2.35 1.97 0.55
N SER A 112 -3.41 2.47 -0.08
CA SER A 112 -4.32 1.67 -0.91
C SER A 112 -3.63 1.01 -2.09
N TRP A 113 -2.72 1.73 -2.75
CA TRP A 113 -1.92 1.21 -3.85
C TRP A 113 -0.95 0.12 -3.37
N ILE A 114 -0.27 0.32 -2.23
CA ILE A 114 0.63 -0.69 -1.63
C ILE A 114 -0.15 -1.99 -1.38
N VAL A 115 -1.26 -1.92 -0.66
CA VAL A 115 -2.12 -3.08 -0.35
C VAL A 115 -2.55 -3.77 -1.64
N ALA A 116 -3.03 -3.03 -2.65
CA ALA A 116 -3.46 -3.60 -3.92
C ALA A 116 -2.34 -4.33 -4.67
N GLN A 117 -1.10 -3.78 -4.67
CA GLN A 117 0.04 -4.44 -5.32
C GLN A 117 0.48 -5.71 -4.57
N GLU A 118 0.51 -5.67 -3.24
CA GLU A 118 0.86 -6.84 -2.43
C GLU A 118 -0.17 -7.96 -2.60
N VAL A 119 -1.45 -7.66 -2.54
CA VAL A 119 -2.53 -8.65 -2.82
C VAL A 119 -2.38 -9.23 -4.23
N LYS A 120 -2.12 -8.39 -5.25
CA LYS A 120 -1.95 -8.83 -6.63
C LYS A 120 -0.78 -9.79 -6.83
N PHE A 121 0.36 -9.55 -6.21
CA PHE A 121 1.58 -10.31 -6.46
C PHE A 121 1.91 -11.36 -5.39
N LEU A 122 1.43 -11.18 -4.15
CA LEU A 122 1.70 -12.06 -3.01
C LEU A 122 0.47 -12.81 -2.52
N GLY A 123 -0.74 -12.38 -2.94
CA GLY A 123 -2.00 -12.94 -2.49
C GLY A 123 -2.54 -12.36 -1.18
N CYS A 124 -1.72 -11.62 -0.45
CA CYS A 124 -2.10 -10.93 0.79
C CYS A 124 -1.25 -9.67 1.00
N PRO A 125 -1.74 -8.67 1.74
CA PRO A 125 -0.94 -7.53 2.16
C PRO A 125 0.07 -7.96 3.24
N ILE A 126 1.28 -7.39 3.21
CA ILE A 126 2.37 -7.72 4.14
C ILE A 126 2.88 -6.47 4.87
N SER A 127 3.01 -5.36 4.16
CA SER A 127 3.61 -4.13 4.70
C SER A 127 2.64 -3.29 5.51
N LEU A 128 1.36 -3.34 5.15
CA LEU A 128 0.27 -2.56 5.75
C LEU A 128 -0.93 -3.48 6.00
N ALA A 129 -1.69 -3.21 7.05
CA ALA A 129 -2.98 -3.85 7.23
C ALA A 129 -3.97 -3.37 6.14
N LYS A 130 -4.98 -4.17 5.82
CA LYS A 130 -5.98 -3.77 4.82
C LYS A 130 -6.70 -2.48 5.22
N ILE A 131 -6.88 -2.28 6.52
CA ILE A 131 -7.55 -1.11 7.08
C ILE A 131 -6.76 0.18 6.87
N ASP A 132 -5.42 0.12 6.76
CA ASP A 132 -4.57 1.29 6.51
C ASP A 132 -4.82 1.93 5.13
N ALA A 133 -5.53 1.21 4.25
CA ALA A 133 -5.96 1.72 2.95
C ALA A 133 -7.22 2.62 3.01
N SER A 134 -7.83 2.75 4.20
CA SER A 134 -9.10 3.45 4.43
C SER A 134 -8.92 4.65 5.34
N ASP A 135 -9.88 5.58 5.31
CA ASP A 135 -9.88 6.71 6.24
C ASP A 135 -10.35 6.26 7.64
N THR A 136 -9.42 6.15 8.56
CA THR A 136 -9.66 5.74 9.94
C THR A 136 -9.76 6.91 10.92
N SER A 137 -9.81 8.16 10.44
CA SER A 137 -9.77 9.37 11.28
C SER A 137 -10.92 9.49 12.29
N GLU A 138 -12.08 8.89 11.99
CA GLU A 138 -13.24 8.87 12.89
C GLU A 138 -13.22 7.73 13.93
N ALA A 139 -12.24 6.84 13.88
CA ALA A 139 -12.10 5.77 14.87
C ALA A 139 -11.70 6.36 16.24
N THR A 140 -12.42 5.98 17.29
CA THR A 140 -12.17 6.44 18.67
C THR A 140 -11.51 5.39 19.53
N THR A 141 -11.41 4.15 19.02
CA THR A 141 -10.81 3.01 19.72
C THR A 141 -10.30 1.97 18.72
N THR A 142 -9.45 1.07 19.19
CA THR A 142 -8.90 -0.04 18.39
C THR A 142 -9.47 -1.38 18.87
N CYS A 143 -9.35 -2.41 18.02
CA CYS A 143 -9.70 -3.78 18.38
C CYS A 143 -8.99 -4.22 19.66
N LYS A 144 -7.68 -3.93 19.78
CA LYS A 144 -6.86 -4.28 20.95
C LYS A 144 -7.33 -3.65 22.25
N GLU A 145 -7.79 -2.41 22.20
CA GLU A 145 -8.32 -1.75 23.39
C GLU A 145 -9.60 -2.44 23.90
N ILE A 146 -10.50 -2.86 22.99
CA ILE A 146 -11.70 -3.63 23.35
C ILE A 146 -11.33 -4.99 23.92
N VAL A 147 -10.43 -5.73 23.26
CA VAL A 147 -9.94 -7.03 23.76
C VAL A 147 -9.31 -6.87 25.15
N ASN A 148 -8.63 -5.76 25.42
CA ASN A 148 -8.04 -5.45 26.71
C ASN A 148 -9.05 -4.94 27.76
N GLY A 149 -10.36 -4.97 27.46
CA GLY A 149 -11.41 -4.67 28.41
C GLY A 149 -11.93 -3.22 28.35
N LYS A 150 -11.60 -2.44 27.31
CA LYS A 150 -12.25 -1.14 27.10
C LYS A 150 -13.75 -1.35 26.90
N HIS A 151 -14.54 -0.64 27.69
CA HIS A 151 -15.98 -0.68 27.64
C HIS A 151 -16.55 0.75 27.62
N GLY A 152 -17.74 0.90 27.08
CA GLY A 152 -18.41 2.20 26.98
C GLY A 152 -19.40 2.25 25.83
N LYS A 153 -20.03 3.42 25.69
CA LYS A 153 -20.92 3.73 24.57
C LYS A 153 -20.20 4.60 23.54
N ASN A 154 -20.73 4.62 22.33
CA ASN A 154 -20.21 5.40 21.21
C ASN A 154 -18.72 5.12 20.90
N LEU A 155 -18.32 3.86 21.04
CA LEU A 155 -17.01 3.40 20.60
C LEU A 155 -17.06 3.18 19.09
N CYS A 156 -16.13 3.76 18.35
CA CYS A 156 -16.01 3.58 16.92
C CYS A 156 -14.66 2.89 16.60
N VAL A 157 -14.74 1.74 15.93
CA VAL A 157 -13.60 0.94 15.48
C VAL A 157 -13.60 0.88 13.97
N ALA A 158 -12.52 1.30 13.34
CA ALA A 158 -12.28 1.01 11.93
C ALA A 158 -11.71 -0.40 11.79
N GLY A 159 -12.33 -1.24 10.97
CA GLY A 159 -11.92 -2.63 10.85
C GLY A 159 -12.30 -3.27 9.52
N ASN A 160 -11.49 -4.27 9.11
CA ASN A 160 -11.77 -5.14 7.99
C ASN A 160 -12.60 -6.33 8.46
N ILE A 161 -13.65 -6.70 7.75
CA ILE A 161 -14.43 -7.92 8.05
C ILE A 161 -13.61 -9.14 7.62
N VAL A 162 -13.13 -9.90 8.59
CA VAL A 162 -12.43 -11.17 8.35
C VAL A 162 -13.42 -12.30 8.12
N ARG A 163 -14.53 -12.28 8.89
CA ARG A 163 -15.56 -13.32 8.82
C ARG A 163 -16.93 -12.73 9.14
N GLU A 164 -17.95 -13.19 8.41
CA GLU A 164 -19.37 -12.94 8.70
C GLU A 164 -20.10 -14.28 8.87
N ALA A 165 -20.87 -14.38 9.95
CA ALA A 165 -21.73 -15.52 10.21
C ALA A 165 -23.14 -15.05 10.57
N SER A 166 -24.11 -15.38 9.73
CA SER A 166 -25.51 -15.01 9.93
C SER A 166 -26.27 -16.11 10.69
N PHE A 167 -27.06 -15.70 11.69
CA PHE A 167 -27.89 -16.58 12.50
C PHE A 167 -29.32 -16.05 12.64
N LYS A 168 -30.28 -16.97 12.73
CA LYS A 168 -31.67 -16.61 13.08
C LYS A 168 -31.79 -16.50 14.59
N THR A 169 -32.33 -15.37 15.06
CA THR A 169 -32.67 -15.20 16.48
C THR A 169 -33.72 -16.19 16.91
N LYS A 170 -33.51 -16.84 18.06
CA LYS A 170 -34.44 -17.87 18.56
C LYS A 170 -35.57 -17.31 19.40
N ASN A 171 -35.32 -16.24 20.17
CA ASN A 171 -36.20 -15.72 21.19
C ASN A 171 -36.35 -14.20 21.08
N GLY A 172 -37.35 -13.64 21.75
CA GLY A 172 -37.59 -12.22 21.85
C GLY A 172 -38.42 -11.62 20.71
N LYS A 173 -38.48 -10.27 20.67
CA LYS A 173 -39.28 -9.52 19.68
C LYS A 173 -38.81 -9.72 18.23
N SER A 174 -37.57 -10.10 18.04
CA SER A 174 -36.95 -10.31 16.73
C SER A 174 -36.77 -11.80 16.39
N ALA A 175 -37.54 -12.71 17.02
CA ALA A 175 -37.47 -14.14 16.76
C ALA A 175 -37.68 -14.45 15.27
N GLY A 176 -36.80 -15.29 14.70
CA GLY A 176 -36.79 -15.66 13.30
C GLY A 176 -36.10 -14.67 12.34
N GLN A 177 -35.70 -13.48 12.82
CA GLN A 177 -34.95 -12.52 12.02
C GLN A 177 -33.46 -12.85 12.03
N LEU A 178 -32.74 -12.45 10.97
CA LEU A 178 -31.29 -12.65 10.85
C LEU A 178 -30.53 -11.58 11.66
N MET A 179 -29.51 -12.03 12.39
CA MET A 179 -28.46 -11.22 13.00
C MET A 179 -27.10 -11.72 12.52
N SER A 180 -26.08 -10.89 12.60
CA SER A 180 -24.71 -11.28 12.23
C SER A 180 -23.77 -11.24 13.41
N PHE A 181 -22.87 -12.20 13.44
CA PHE A 181 -21.64 -12.17 14.24
C PHE A 181 -20.49 -11.95 13.28
N LEU A 182 -19.71 -10.90 13.55
CA LEU A 182 -18.55 -10.57 12.74
C LEU A 182 -17.27 -10.83 13.55
N THR A 183 -16.23 -11.21 12.84
CA THR A 183 -14.84 -11.08 13.27
C THR A 183 -14.25 -9.94 12.43
N ILE A 184 -13.72 -8.93 13.08
CA ILE A 184 -13.07 -7.80 12.42
C ILE A 184 -11.59 -7.71 12.83
N GLU A 185 -10.76 -7.12 11.99
CA GLU A 185 -9.35 -6.86 12.27
C GLU A 185 -8.99 -5.42 11.95
N ASP A 186 -8.12 -4.84 12.76
CA ASP A 186 -7.40 -3.61 12.48
C ASP A 186 -5.87 -3.87 12.53
N ASP A 187 -5.04 -2.84 12.49
CA ASP A 187 -3.58 -2.94 12.64
C ASP A 187 -3.12 -3.45 14.03
N SER A 188 -4.01 -3.39 15.01
CA SER A 188 -3.69 -3.73 16.40
C SER A 188 -3.94 -5.19 16.77
N CYS A 189 -5.06 -5.78 16.34
CA CYS A 189 -5.39 -7.20 16.49
C CYS A 189 -6.73 -7.57 15.80
N VAL A 190 -7.09 -8.86 15.94
CA VAL A 190 -8.40 -9.39 15.56
C VAL A 190 -9.37 -9.28 16.75
N LEU A 191 -10.57 -8.80 16.49
CA LEU A 191 -11.68 -8.72 17.46
C LEU A 191 -12.80 -9.68 17.04
N ASP A 192 -13.01 -10.70 17.84
CA ASP A 192 -14.17 -11.59 17.75
C ASP A 192 -15.35 -11.03 18.58
N GLY A 193 -16.54 -11.55 18.30
CA GLY A 193 -17.71 -11.21 19.11
C GLY A 193 -18.34 -9.85 18.77
N VAL A 194 -18.15 -9.37 17.57
CA VAL A 194 -18.84 -8.18 17.04
C VAL A 194 -20.26 -8.59 16.63
N VAL A 195 -21.26 -7.98 17.25
CA VAL A 195 -22.66 -8.37 17.12
C VAL A 195 -23.47 -7.30 16.41
N VAL A 196 -24.11 -7.69 15.30
CA VAL A 196 -25.02 -6.84 14.53
C VAL A 196 -26.45 -7.40 14.67
N PHE A 197 -27.27 -6.74 15.47
CA PHE A 197 -28.65 -7.15 15.69
C PHE A 197 -29.53 -6.95 14.46
N PRO A 198 -30.70 -7.62 14.38
CA PRO A 198 -31.53 -7.65 13.17
C PRO A 198 -31.94 -6.28 12.63
N GLU A 199 -32.20 -5.31 13.48
CA GLU A 199 -32.60 -3.96 13.08
C GLU A 199 -31.45 -3.25 12.37
N THR A 200 -30.26 -3.26 12.98
CA THR A 200 -29.03 -2.72 12.39
C THR A 200 -28.61 -3.47 11.14
N ARG A 201 -28.70 -4.83 11.17
CA ARG A 201 -28.36 -5.67 10.03
C ARG A 201 -29.17 -5.33 8.78
N LYS A 202 -30.48 -5.08 8.91
CA LYS A 202 -31.35 -4.71 7.77
C LYS A 202 -30.92 -3.43 7.08
N LEU A 203 -30.36 -2.48 7.81
CA LEU A 203 -29.90 -1.20 7.26
C LEU A 203 -28.59 -1.33 6.48
N TYR A 204 -27.71 -2.22 6.94
CA TYR A 204 -26.32 -2.30 6.47
C TYR A 204 -25.97 -3.65 5.81
N GLU A 205 -26.96 -4.53 5.52
CA GLU A 205 -26.73 -5.88 5.00
C GLU A 205 -25.84 -5.91 3.76
N TYR A 206 -25.95 -4.91 2.89
CA TYR A 206 -25.19 -4.80 1.65
C TYR A 206 -23.69 -4.52 1.88
N MET A 207 -23.32 -4.09 3.09
CA MET A 207 -21.91 -3.80 3.48
C MET A 207 -21.26 -4.97 4.23
N LEU A 208 -22.06 -5.91 4.78
CA LEU A 208 -21.59 -6.98 5.65
C LEU A 208 -21.06 -8.17 4.86
N TYR A 209 -19.90 -8.01 4.22
CA TYR A 209 -19.21 -9.08 3.51
C TYR A 209 -17.72 -9.12 3.86
N GLU A 210 -17.12 -10.31 3.79
CA GLU A 210 -15.70 -10.51 4.10
C GLU A 210 -14.79 -9.68 3.19
N GLY A 211 -13.80 -9.04 3.77
CA GLY A 211 -12.85 -8.17 3.09
C GLY A 211 -13.26 -6.70 3.01
N ASN A 212 -14.47 -6.32 3.44
CA ASN A 212 -14.89 -4.92 3.46
C ASN A 212 -14.31 -4.16 4.64
N ASN A 213 -13.84 -2.92 4.40
CA ASN A 213 -13.34 -2.01 5.43
C ASN A 213 -14.46 -1.05 5.84
N LEU A 214 -14.78 -1.02 7.12
CA LEU A 214 -15.90 -0.25 7.66
C LEU A 214 -15.55 0.36 9.01
N LEU A 215 -16.22 1.47 9.33
CA LEU A 215 -16.24 2.03 10.67
C LEU A 215 -17.46 1.50 11.43
N PHE A 216 -17.21 0.72 12.46
CA PHE A 216 -18.22 0.12 13.33
C PHE A 216 -18.40 0.94 14.59
N CYS A 217 -19.56 1.55 14.81
CA CYS A 217 -19.87 2.34 15.99
C CYS A 217 -20.94 1.64 16.85
N GLY A 218 -20.67 1.54 18.16
CA GLY A 218 -21.55 0.85 19.07
C GLY A 218 -21.12 0.89 20.54
N GLU A 219 -21.55 -0.12 21.30
CA GLU A 219 -21.24 -0.21 22.74
C GLU A 219 -20.60 -1.56 23.11
N VAL A 220 -19.71 -1.51 24.11
CA VAL A 220 -19.20 -2.68 24.83
C VAL A 220 -19.64 -2.55 26.28
N LYS A 221 -20.44 -3.51 26.78
CA LYS A 221 -20.91 -3.51 28.16
C LYS A 221 -19.81 -4.05 29.08
N ARG A 222 -19.77 -3.50 30.30
CA ARG A 222 -18.82 -3.95 31.32
C ARG A 222 -19.05 -5.42 31.66
N GLY A 223 -18.01 -6.22 31.55
CA GLY A 223 -18.07 -7.68 31.80
C GLY A 223 -18.63 -8.50 30.64
N ASP A 224 -18.95 -7.89 29.52
CA ASP A 224 -19.28 -8.54 28.27
C ASP A 224 -18.15 -8.24 27.26
N ASN A 225 -17.71 -9.27 26.55
CA ASN A 225 -16.68 -9.11 25.51
C ASN A 225 -17.28 -8.87 24.11
N SER A 226 -18.62 -8.68 24.04
CA SER A 226 -19.31 -8.46 22.79
C SER A 226 -19.35 -6.97 22.46
N PHE A 227 -18.90 -6.62 21.25
CA PHE A 227 -19.07 -5.28 20.68
C PHE A 227 -20.39 -5.22 19.93
N ILE A 228 -21.38 -4.54 20.50
CA ILE A 228 -22.72 -4.43 19.93
C ILE A 228 -22.76 -3.24 19.00
N ILE A 229 -22.99 -3.47 17.71
CA ILE A 229 -22.98 -2.43 16.69
C ILE A 229 -24.33 -1.76 16.57
N GLU A 230 -24.33 -0.43 16.60
CA GLU A 230 -25.50 0.44 16.42
C GLU A 230 -25.48 1.12 15.04
N LYS A 231 -24.30 1.51 14.55
CA LYS A 231 -24.12 2.17 13.24
C LYS A 231 -22.89 1.64 12.52
N ILE A 232 -22.93 1.69 11.19
CA ILE A 232 -21.83 1.30 10.31
C ILE A 232 -21.67 2.39 9.25
N HIS A 233 -20.44 2.78 8.96
CA HIS A 233 -20.10 3.76 7.92
C HIS A 233 -19.06 3.19 6.96
N GLU A 234 -19.14 3.58 5.69
CA GLU A 234 -18.09 3.35 4.69
C GLU A 234 -16.87 4.23 5.00
N ILE A 235 -15.66 3.69 4.80
CA ILE A 235 -14.39 4.39 5.03
C ILE A 235 -13.37 4.13 3.91
#